data_362b74ce0b340d86d3f0049f8a2979ec
#
_entry.id   362b74ce0b340d86d3f0049f8a2979ec
#
_cell.length_a   1.000
_cell.length_b   1.000
_cell.length_c   1.000
_cell.angle_alpha   90.00
_cell.angle_beta   90.00
_cell.angle_gamma   90.00
#
_symmetry.space_group_name_H-M   'P 1'
#
loop_
_entity.id
_entity.type
_entity.pdbx_description
1 polymer ?
#
loop_
_entity_poly.entity_id
_entity_poly.type
_entity_poly.pdbx_seq_one_letter_code
_entity_poly.pdbx_strand_id
1 'polypeptide(L)'
;MYKRQADGSLSALYGYIGLNNSNNRLRESSATSYYLQDTMDFGRLNVTVGYRSEDYDQRHRRWSDRAGPNLTMVRTGEADNRDTFATNDHTTQSFGATYEVNENLTLVAGFHEGMTPMFGADPEEADNTELGIRYSDGAGDVEIFYFSSEYSNLAAECTLVSGAACNPDESAVFSGGSADVEGLEFNGSWVFDGDGVSYPVSIAYTSTDATFNNSSESDYFGVVAAGDDLPYIPSSTMSLVAGFVSDSGLSGNMRLIDVGSSCSIAACGTYNKIHAHTIVDLNLRKALTDAMDVYVILENVTDDEDIISRAPSEGARSQKPRTLKVGFSYKF
;
A
#
# COMPACT_ATOMS: atom_id res chain seq x y z
N MET A 1 36.46 -13.11 11.93
CA MET A 1 37.83 -13.46 11.58
C MET A 1 38.66 -12.20 11.76
N TYR A 2 39.50 -12.13 12.79
CA TYR A 2 40.31 -10.94 13.13
C TYR A 2 41.66 -11.01 12.40
N LYS A 3 42.00 -9.95 11.68
CA LYS A 3 43.36 -9.83 11.10
C LYS A 3 44.17 -8.88 12.01
N ARG A 4 45.15 -9.38 12.74
CA ARG A 4 46.12 -8.56 13.47
C ARG A 4 46.98 -7.81 12.46
N GLN A 5 47.13 -6.51 12.65
CA GLN A 5 48.20 -5.76 11.97
C GLN A 5 49.58 -6.04 12.60
N ALA A 6 50.63 -5.72 11.87
CA ALA A 6 51.99 -5.93 12.33
C ALA A 6 52.35 -5.17 13.63
N ASP A 7 51.60 -4.12 13.94
CA ASP A 7 51.70 -3.33 15.18
C ASP A 7 50.79 -3.85 16.32
N GLY A 8 50.10 -4.96 16.09
CA GLY A 8 49.17 -5.54 17.06
C GLY A 8 47.83 -4.84 17.21
N SER A 9 47.55 -3.77 16.45
CA SER A 9 46.30 -3.03 16.51
C SER A 9 45.15 -3.72 15.71
N LEU A 10 43.95 -3.55 16.17
CA LEU A 10 42.75 -4.08 15.51
C LEU A 10 42.02 -3.00 14.66
N SER A 11 42.59 -1.81 14.55
CA SER A 11 41.91 -0.64 13.99
C SER A 11 41.51 -0.79 12.51
N ALA A 12 42.27 -1.57 11.72
CA ALA A 12 41.96 -1.81 10.31
C ALA A 12 40.75 -2.72 10.09
N LEU A 13 40.37 -3.52 11.07
CA LEU A 13 39.22 -4.40 10.96
C LEU A 13 37.88 -3.65 11.02
N TYR A 14 37.83 -2.57 11.78
CA TYR A 14 36.64 -1.74 11.94
C TYR A 14 36.27 -1.01 10.64
N GLY A 15 37.27 -0.53 9.89
CA GLY A 15 37.03 0.09 8.59
C GLY A 15 36.52 -0.91 7.54
N TYR A 16 36.87 -2.17 7.68
CA TYR A 16 36.55 -3.19 6.68
C TYR A 16 35.14 -3.82 6.85
N ILE A 17 34.64 -3.86 8.07
CA ILE A 17 33.32 -4.47 8.36
C ILE A 17 32.21 -3.45 8.55
N GLY A 18 32.47 -2.17 8.32
CA GLY A 18 31.45 -1.11 8.44
C GLY A 18 30.90 -0.88 9.86
N LEU A 19 31.51 -1.47 10.89
CA LEU A 19 31.09 -1.32 12.29
C LEU A 19 31.57 -0.02 12.95
N ASN A 20 32.14 0.90 12.17
CA ASN A 20 32.72 2.11 12.74
C ASN A 20 31.68 3.09 13.27
N ASN A 21 30.49 3.08 12.71
CA ASN A 21 29.41 3.97 13.11
C ASN A 21 28.07 3.24 13.08
N SER A 22 27.28 3.37 14.12
CA SER A 22 25.86 3.10 14.10
C SER A 22 25.09 4.41 14.15
N ASN A 23 24.14 4.59 13.26
CA ASN A 23 23.19 5.69 13.32
C ASN A 23 21.96 5.21 14.10
N ASN A 24 21.75 5.78 15.25
CA ASN A 24 20.59 5.50 16.09
C ASN A 24 19.58 6.63 15.94
N ARG A 25 18.31 6.26 15.85
CA ARG A 25 17.21 7.20 15.76
C ARG A 25 16.15 6.83 16.80
N LEU A 26 15.64 7.83 17.48
CA LEU A 26 14.45 7.73 18.31
C LEU A 26 13.46 8.77 17.80
N ARG A 27 12.30 8.29 17.39
CA ARG A 27 11.16 9.16 17.06
C ARG A 27 10.13 8.98 18.15
N GLU A 28 9.70 10.07 18.73
CA GLU A 28 8.60 10.12 19.68
C GLU A 28 7.53 11.01 19.05
N SER A 29 6.29 10.55 19.03
CA SER A 29 5.16 11.33 18.60
C SER A 29 4.05 11.25 19.62
N SER A 30 3.38 12.35 19.87
CA SER A 30 2.13 12.41 20.61
C SER A 30 1.10 13.16 19.79
N ALA A 31 -0.13 12.69 19.83
CA ALA A 31 -1.24 13.32 19.17
C ALA A 31 -2.38 13.53 20.18
N THR A 32 -2.99 14.69 20.12
CA THR A 32 -4.24 14.97 20.83
C THR A 32 -5.28 15.32 19.81
N SER A 33 -6.37 14.56 19.74
CA SER A 33 -7.43 14.80 18.76
C SER A 33 -8.79 14.92 19.40
N TYR A 34 -9.60 15.81 18.85
CA TYR A 34 -11.01 15.98 19.14
C TYR A 34 -11.80 15.73 17.87
N TYR A 35 -12.86 14.95 17.95
CA TYR A 35 -13.72 14.71 16.81
C TYR A 35 -15.18 14.83 17.22
N LEU A 36 -15.99 15.26 16.25
CA LEU A 36 -17.44 15.28 16.30
C LEU A 36 -17.97 14.62 15.04
N GLN A 37 -18.86 13.66 15.20
CA GLN A 37 -19.54 13.04 14.08
C GLN A 37 -21.04 12.95 14.40
N ASP A 38 -21.88 13.26 13.42
CA ASP A 38 -23.31 13.11 13.50
C ASP A 38 -23.85 12.38 12.27
N THR A 39 -24.82 11.52 12.48
CA THR A 39 -25.51 10.79 11.41
C THR A 39 -27.00 11.05 11.52
N MET A 40 -27.56 11.68 10.51
CA MET A 40 -28.92 12.09 10.41
C MET A 40 -29.70 11.17 9.46
N ASP A 41 -30.83 10.63 9.93
CA ASP A 41 -31.71 9.78 9.16
C ASP A 41 -32.98 10.58 8.75
N PHE A 42 -33.21 10.68 7.46
CA PHE A 42 -34.36 11.30 6.84
C PHE A 42 -35.23 10.28 6.05
N GLY A 43 -35.30 9.06 6.53
CA GLY A 43 -36.03 7.96 5.92
C GLY A 43 -35.19 7.30 4.81
N ARG A 44 -35.36 7.70 3.55
CA ARG A 44 -34.54 7.18 2.44
C ARG A 44 -33.16 7.84 2.29
N LEU A 45 -32.95 8.94 2.98
CA LEU A 45 -31.70 9.69 2.94
C LEU A 45 -31.00 9.62 4.30
N ASN A 46 -29.81 9.09 4.33
CA ASN A 46 -28.92 9.17 5.47
C ASN A 46 -27.77 10.11 5.14
N VAL A 47 -27.45 11.01 6.05
CA VAL A 47 -26.35 11.98 5.92
C VAL A 47 -25.46 11.87 7.14
N THR A 48 -24.17 11.74 6.91
CA THR A 48 -23.15 11.75 7.96
C THR A 48 -22.23 12.94 7.75
N VAL A 49 -21.95 13.68 8.81
CA VAL A 49 -20.97 14.77 8.83
C VAL A 49 -19.97 14.52 9.93
N GLY A 50 -18.72 14.81 9.65
CA GLY A 50 -17.63 14.65 10.60
C GLY A 50 -16.68 15.84 10.59
N TYR A 51 -16.13 16.14 11.75
CA TYR A 51 -15.09 17.14 11.95
C TYR A 51 -14.08 16.60 12.93
N ARG A 52 -12.79 16.74 12.63
CA ARG A 52 -11.68 16.35 13.51
C ARG A 52 -10.66 17.49 13.56
N SER A 53 -10.18 17.78 14.76
CA SER A 53 -9.05 18.65 15.01
C SER A 53 -7.98 17.84 15.72
N GLU A 54 -6.75 17.99 15.30
CA GLU A 54 -5.64 17.18 15.78
C GLU A 54 -4.38 18.01 15.94
N ASP A 55 -3.74 17.91 17.11
CA ASP A 55 -2.47 18.54 17.43
C ASP A 55 -1.41 17.44 17.51
N TYR A 56 -0.36 17.56 16.73
CA TYR A 56 0.76 16.63 16.69
C TYR A 56 2.02 17.27 17.24
N ASP A 57 2.62 16.63 18.23
CA ASP A 57 3.95 16.92 18.70
C ASP A 57 4.90 15.79 18.32
N GLN A 58 5.96 16.13 17.64
CA GLN A 58 6.97 15.16 17.21
C GLN A 58 8.35 15.56 17.70
N ARG A 59 9.10 14.56 18.18
CA ARG A 59 10.48 14.69 18.58
C ARG A 59 11.33 13.68 17.85
N HIS A 60 12.38 14.15 17.23
CA HIS A 60 13.33 13.29 16.55
C HIS A 60 14.72 13.47 17.19
N ARG A 61 15.23 12.40 17.79
CA ARG A 61 16.60 12.33 18.32
C ARG A 61 17.43 11.43 17.44
N ARG A 62 18.61 11.92 17.09
CA ARG A 62 19.56 11.18 16.29
C ARG A 62 20.92 11.23 16.97
N TRP A 63 21.60 10.10 17.05
CA TRP A 63 22.97 10.01 17.57
C TRP A 63 23.72 8.90 16.85
N SER A 64 25.05 9.03 16.78
CA SER A 64 25.90 7.99 16.27
C SER A 64 26.78 7.43 17.39
N ASP A 65 27.02 6.13 17.32
CA ASP A 65 27.94 5.44 18.20
C ASP A 65 29.11 4.91 17.35
N ARG A 66 30.32 5.06 17.85
CA ARG A 66 31.52 4.46 17.22
C ARG A 66 31.96 3.23 17.98
N ALA A 67 32.55 2.27 17.27
CA ALA A 67 33.23 1.19 17.92
C ALA A 67 34.47 1.72 18.66
N GLY A 68 34.44 1.61 19.97
CA GLY A 68 35.58 1.93 20.83
C GLY A 68 36.58 0.79 20.95
N PRO A 69 37.62 0.97 21.74
CA PRO A 69 38.52 -0.13 22.05
C PRO A 69 37.76 -1.29 22.69
N ASN A 70 38.17 -2.51 22.38
CA ASN A 70 37.53 -3.74 22.87
C ASN A 70 36.09 -4.00 22.34
N LEU A 71 35.76 -3.46 21.14
CA LEU A 71 34.42 -3.63 20.54
C LEU A 71 33.24 -3.05 21.34
N THR A 72 33.51 -2.20 22.29
CA THR A 72 32.45 -1.47 22.99
C THR A 72 31.94 -0.33 22.12
N MET A 73 30.64 -0.21 21.98
CA MET A 73 30.03 0.93 21.30
C MET A 73 30.07 2.14 22.26
N VAL A 74 30.68 3.21 21.83
CA VAL A 74 30.81 4.44 22.58
C VAL A 74 30.03 5.53 21.84
N ARG A 75 29.12 6.21 22.54
CA ARG A 75 28.45 7.38 22.00
C ARG A 75 29.50 8.44 21.68
N THR A 76 29.63 8.80 20.43
CA THR A 76 30.58 9.81 20.00
C THR A 76 29.87 11.14 19.84
N GLY A 77 30.19 12.03 20.70
CA GLY A 77 30.22 13.46 20.48
C GLY A 77 28.93 14.16 20.05
N GLU A 78 28.94 15.43 20.29
CA GLU A 78 27.83 16.36 20.17
C GLU A 78 27.51 16.72 18.69
N ALA A 79 28.36 16.42 17.73
CA ALA A 79 28.17 16.85 16.34
C ALA A 79 27.00 16.14 15.63
N ASP A 80 26.70 14.90 16.04
CA ASP A 80 25.61 14.10 15.46
C ASP A 80 24.41 13.94 16.40
N ASN A 81 24.42 14.60 17.54
CA ASN A 81 23.36 14.50 18.54
C ASN A 81 22.32 15.60 18.27
N ARG A 82 21.43 15.35 17.32
CA ARG A 82 20.36 16.28 16.99
C ARG A 82 19.10 15.88 17.77
N ASP A 83 18.50 16.88 18.39
CA ASP A 83 17.20 16.78 19.04
C ASP A 83 16.31 17.88 18.44
N THR A 84 15.40 17.48 17.58
CA THR A 84 14.53 18.39 16.85
C THR A 84 13.09 18.14 17.23
N PHE A 85 12.30 19.22 17.26
CA PHE A 85 10.88 19.19 17.57
C PHE A 85 10.10 19.80 16.42
N ALA A 86 8.95 19.22 16.14
CA ALA A 86 7.98 19.76 15.21
C ALA A 86 6.57 19.62 15.82
N THR A 87 5.77 20.66 15.65
CA THR A 87 4.36 20.69 16.07
C THR A 87 3.55 21.05 14.84
N ASN A 88 2.50 20.30 14.58
CA ASN A 88 1.57 20.52 13.49
C ASN A 88 0.13 20.44 14.01
N ASP A 89 -0.66 21.45 13.70
CA ASP A 89 -2.09 21.50 13.98
C ASP A 89 -2.82 21.26 12.66
N HIS A 90 -3.82 20.39 12.67
CA HIS A 90 -4.59 20.11 11.47
C HIS A 90 -6.06 19.85 11.79
N THR A 91 -6.91 20.17 10.81
CA THR A 91 -8.34 19.88 10.88
C THR A 91 -8.78 19.14 9.63
N THR A 92 -9.64 18.15 9.79
CA THR A 92 -10.23 17.40 8.68
C THR A 92 -11.74 17.38 8.79
N GLN A 93 -12.40 17.37 7.64
CA GLN A 93 -13.83 17.30 7.50
C GLN A 93 -14.20 16.08 6.69
N SER A 94 -15.40 15.57 6.97
CA SER A 94 -15.97 14.49 6.18
C SER A 94 -17.45 14.69 5.99
N PHE A 95 -17.95 14.29 4.84
CA PHE A 95 -19.35 14.28 4.48
C PHE A 95 -19.67 12.96 3.78
N GLY A 96 -20.77 12.32 4.17
CA GLY A 96 -21.28 11.12 3.51
C GLY A 96 -22.79 11.23 3.35
N ALA A 97 -23.30 10.75 2.21
CA ALA A 97 -24.73 10.64 1.98
C ALA A 97 -25.06 9.32 1.28
N THR A 98 -26.10 8.67 1.72
CA THR A 98 -26.72 7.53 1.03
C THR A 98 -28.19 7.79 0.79
N TYR A 99 -28.66 7.49 -0.43
CA TYR A 99 -30.05 7.64 -0.79
C TYR A 99 -30.62 6.34 -1.35
N GLU A 100 -31.60 5.76 -0.65
CA GLU A 100 -32.30 4.56 -1.09
C GLU A 100 -33.34 4.92 -2.16
N VAL A 101 -33.01 4.67 -3.42
CA VAL A 101 -33.94 4.85 -4.54
C VAL A 101 -35.12 3.88 -4.42
N ASN A 102 -34.82 2.63 -4.12
CA ASN A 102 -35.72 1.54 -3.80
C ASN A 102 -35.01 0.50 -2.92
N GLU A 103 -35.70 -0.63 -2.62
CA GLU A 103 -35.16 -1.71 -1.78
C GLU A 103 -33.87 -2.39 -2.33
N ASN A 104 -33.59 -2.24 -3.62
CA ASN A 104 -32.46 -2.85 -4.28
C ASN A 104 -31.37 -1.86 -4.68
N LEU A 105 -31.67 -0.57 -4.78
CA LEU A 105 -30.77 0.44 -5.35
C LEU A 105 -30.53 1.58 -4.39
N THR A 106 -29.26 1.82 -4.09
CA THR A 106 -28.79 2.93 -3.25
C THR A 106 -27.77 3.77 -4.01
N LEU A 107 -27.90 5.10 -3.94
CA LEU A 107 -26.90 6.07 -4.38
C LEU A 107 -26.02 6.42 -3.20
N VAL A 108 -24.74 6.61 -3.46
CA VAL A 108 -23.73 6.95 -2.44
C VAL A 108 -22.93 8.15 -2.90
N ALA A 109 -22.67 9.08 -2.00
CA ALA A 109 -21.73 10.18 -2.20
C ALA A 109 -20.92 10.37 -0.92
N GLY A 110 -19.61 10.62 -1.08
CA GLY A 110 -18.69 10.84 0.02
C GLY A 110 -17.67 11.91 -0.33
N PHE A 111 -17.25 12.64 0.68
CA PHE A 111 -16.10 13.52 0.68
C PHE A 111 -15.39 13.38 2.01
N HIS A 112 -14.05 13.28 2.00
CA HIS A 112 -13.29 13.36 3.22
C HIS A 112 -11.90 13.93 2.98
N GLU A 113 -11.44 14.72 3.91
CA GLU A 113 -10.07 15.23 3.99
C GLU A 113 -9.23 14.25 4.82
N GLY A 114 -8.07 13.89 4.32
CA GLY A 114 -7.06 13.07 4.98
C GLY A 114 -5.78 13.85 5.24
N MET A 115 -5.02 13.44 6.25
CA MET A 115 -3.74 14.06 6.56
C MET A 115 -2.76 13.03 7.11
N THR A 116 -1.52 13.10 6.63
CA THR A 116 -0.39 12.35 7.18
C THR A 116 0.65 13.32 7.71
N PRO A 117 0.89 13.37 9.04
CA PRO A 117 1.83 14.31 9.62
C PRO A 117 3.26 13.96 9.20
N MET A 118 3.99 14.99 8.77
CA MET A 118 5.38 14.88 8.36
C MET A 118 6.28 15.58 9.36
N PHE A 119 7.47 15.02 9.62
CA PHE A 119 8.41 15.63 10.55
C PHE A 119 9.21 16.74 9.89
N GLY A 120 9.00 17.99 10.34
CA GLY A 120 9.75 19.15 9.89
C GLY A 120 9.35 19.66 8.50
N ALA A 121 8.19 19.25 8.01
CA ALA A 121 7.56 19.74 6.78
C ALA A 121 6.06 19.85 6.98
N ASP A 122 5.38 20.50 6.02
CA ASP A 122 3.93 20.53 5.99
C ASP A 122 3.39 19.10 5.83
N PRO A 123 2.26 18.78 6.46
CA PRO A 123 1.67 17.46 6.35
C PRO A 123 1.28 17.15 4.90
N GLU A 124 1.33 15.89 4.52
CA GLU A 124 0.70 15.42 3.30
C GLU A 124 -0.81 15.44 3.52
N GLU A 125 -1.53 16.07 2.60
CA GLU A 125 -2.97 16.22 2.65
C GLU A 125 -3.61 15.52 1.45
N ALA A 126 -4.83 15.01 1.63
CA ALA A 126 -5.60 14.38 0.58
C ALA A 126 -7.08 14.75 0.69
N ASP A 127 -7.64 15.27 -0.40
CA ASP A 127 -9.06 15.53 -0.55
C ASP A 127 -9.66 14.42 -1.43
N ASN A 128 -10.56 13.63 -0.85
CA ASN A 128 -11.13 12.47 -1.51
C ASN A 128 -12.62 12.67 -1.75
N THR A 129 -13.06 12.44 -2.97
CA THR A 129 -14.47 12.46 -3.37
C THR A 129 -14.86 11.12 -3.99
N GLU A 130 -15.97 10.58 -3.57
CA GLU A 130 -16.52 9.33 -4.08
C GLU A 130 -17.99 9.51 -4.47
N LEU A 131 -18.36 8.95 -5.62
CA LEU A 131 -19.76 8.90 -6.07
C LEU A 131 -20.03 7.49 -6.59
N GLY A 132 -21.11 6.89 -6.13
CA GLY A 132 -21.37 5.50 -6.53
C GLY A 132 -22.81 5.06 -6.43
N ILE A 133 -23.00 3.86 -6.91
CA ILE A 133 -24.27 3.14 -6.83
C ILE A 133 -24.03 1.75 -6.25
N ARG A 134 -24.97 1.27 -5.47
CA ARG A 134 -25.04 -0.10 -4.96
C ARG A 134 -26.35 -0.72 -5.36
N TYR A 135 -26.28 -1.91 -5.90
CA TYR A 135 -27.46 -2.73 -6.22
C TYR A 135 -27.34 -4.10 -5.57
N SER A 136 -28.42 -4.55 -4.92
CA SER A 136 -28.51 -5.89 -4.33
C SER A 136 -29.93 -6.41 -4.52
N ASP A 137 -30.08 -7.63 -5.02
CA ASP A 137 -31.39 -8.27 -5.24
C ASP A 137 -31.54 -9.61 -4.50
N GLY A 138 -30.59 -9.93 -3.63
CA GLY A 138 -30.54 -11.18 -2.87
C GLY A 138 -29.91 -12.36 -3.63
N ALA A 139 -29.78 -12.28 -4.95
CA ALA A 139 -29.01 -13.26 -5.76
C ALA A 139 -27.58 -12.77 -5.98
N GLY A 140 -27.37 -11.45 -5.91
CA GLY A 140 -26.07 -10.86 -6.06
C GLY A 140 -26.02 -9.39 -5.67
N ASP A 141 -24.81 -8.89 -5.59
CA ASP A 141 -24.49 -7.51 -5.24
C ASP A 141 -23.59 -6.91 -6.33
N VAL A 142 -23.86 -5.63 -6.67
CA VAL A 142 -23.05 -4.85 -7.61
C VAL A 142 -22.79 -3.47 -7.02
N GLU A 143 -21.55 -3.04 -7.07
CA GLU A 143 -21.14 -1.69 -6.70
C GLU A 143 -20.33 -1.07 -7.81
N ILE A 144 -20.60 0.19 -8.12
CA ILE A 144 -19.82 1.01 -9.05
C ILE A 144 -19.55 2.33 -8.40
N PHE A 145 -18.27 2.70 -8.28
CA PHE A 145 -17.82 3.96 -7.71
C PHE A 145 -16.88 4.68 -8.66
N TYR A 146 -17.10 5.97 -8.81
CA TYR A 146 -16.08 6.90 -9.27
C TYR A 146 -15.42 7.50 -8.05
N PHE A 147 -14.10 7.58 -8.06
CA PHE A 147 -13.31 8.25 -7.03
C PHE A 147 -12.36 9.29 -7.65
N SER A 148 -12.10 10.34 -6.90
CA SER A 148 -11.10 11.36 -7.22
C SER A 148 -10.44 11.80 -5.92
N SER A 149 -9.11 11.78 -5.91
CA SER A 149 -8.27 12.17 -4.77
C SER A 149 -7.24 13.18 -5.23
N GLU A 150 -7.23 14.36 -4.62
CA GLU A 150 -6.22 15.39 -4.84
C GLU A 150 -5.22 15.34 -3.68
N TYR A 151 -3.96 15.07 -3.98
CA TYR A 151 -2.88 15.02 -2.99
C TYR A 151 -2.05 16.29 -3.06
N SER A 152 -1.76 16.87 -1.92
CA SER A 152 -0.84 17.98 -1.75
C SER A 152 0.25 17.68 -0.74
N ASN A 153 1.38 18.38 -0.85
CA ASN A 153 2.55 18.20 0.00
C ASN A 153 3.10 16.78 0.01
N LEU A 154 2.96 16.05 -1.12
CA LEU A 154 3.53 14.71 -1.25
C LEU A 154 4.98 14.70 -0.79
N ALA A 155 5.28 13.85 0.15
CA ALA A 155 6.56 13.83 0.82
C ALA A 155 7.31 12.52 0.59
N ALA A 156 8.60 12.62 0.36
CA ALA A 156 9.51 11.49 0.31
C ALA A 156 10.52 11.56 1.44
N GLU A 157 10.60 10.52 2.26
CA GLU A 157 11.68 10.40 3.23
C GLU A 157 12.98 10.06 2.53
N CYS A 158 14.04 10.78 2.91
CA CYS A 158 15.40 10.45 2.56
C CYS A 158 15.81 9.14 3.24
N THR A 159 15.80 8.04 2.54
CA THR A 159 16.21 6.74 3.04
C THR A 159 17.49 6.27 2.33
N LEU A 160 18.20 5.29 2.90
CA LEU A 160 19.33 4.62 2.24
C LEU A 160 18.94 3.98 0.90
N VAL A 161 17.67 3.90 0.63
CA VAL A 161 17.09 3.27 -0.56
C VAL A 161 16.83 4.29 -1.65
N SER A 162 16.63 5.55 -1.32
CA SER A 162 16.33 6.63 -2.25
C SER A 162 17.55 7.18 -3.00
N GLY A 163 18.76 6.69 -2.72
CA GLY A 163 19.96 7.01 -3.47
C GLY A 163 20.93 7.95 -2.77
N ALA A 164 22.08 8.21 -3.41
CA ALA A 164 23.21 8.93 -2.82
C ALA A 164 23.03 10.46 -2.70
N ALA A 165 21.95 11.00 -3.27
CA ALA A 165 21.69 12.45 -3.28
C ALA A 165 21.03 12.94 -1.99
N CYS A 166 20.38 12.05 -1.25
CA CYS A 166 19.79 12.39 0.03
C CYS A 166 20.86 12.66 1.08
N ASN A 167 20.93 13.87 1.57
CA ASN A 167 21.77 14.15 2.74
C ASN A 167 21.10 13.55 4.00
N PRO A 168 21.62 12.43 4.55
CA PRO A 168 21.04 11.82 5.74
C PRO A 168 21.16 12.71 7.00
N ASP A 169 21.89 13.82 6.92
CA ASP A 169 22.06 14.78 8.00
C ASP A 169 20.96 15.85 8.02
N GLU A 170 20.29 16.04 6.93
CA GLU A 170 19.05 16.77 6.90
C GLU A 170 17.95 15.73 7.02
N SER A 171 17.04 15.91 7.96
CA SER A 171 15.77 15.17 7.95
C SER A 171 14.97 15.72 6.77
N ALA A 172 15.49 15.51 5.58
CA ALA A 172 14.90 15.99 4.37
C ALA A 172 13.68 15.17 4.08
N VAL A 173 12.60 15.60 4.66
CA VAL A 173 11.30 15.35 4.12
C VAL A 173 11.17 16.37 2.99
N PHE A 174 11.21 15.91 1.77
CA PHE A 174 10.87 16.74 0.63
C PHE A 174 9.34 16.84 0.61
N SER A 175 8.81 18.02 0.88
CA SER A 175 7.40 18.33 0.69
C SER A 175 7.27 19.30 -0.50
N GLY A 176 6.26 19.12 -1.32
CA GLY A 176 5.99 20.03 -2.42
C GLY A 176 5.50 19.37 -3.70
N GLY A 177 5.35 18.06 -3.74
CA GLY A 177 4.66 17.37 -4.81
C GLY A 177 3.14 17.50 -4.65
N SER A 178 2.42 17.54 -5.78
CA SER A 178 0.97 17.33 -5.80
C SER A 178 0.62 16.32 -6.89
N ALA A 179 -0.44 15.58 -6.68
CA ALA A 179 -0.87 14.58 -7.62
C ALA A 179 -2.39 14.40 -7.56
N ASP A 180 -2.97 14.05 -8.70
CA ASP A 180 -4.35 13.64 -8.80
C ASP A 180 -4.42 12.14 -9.07
N VAL A 181 -5.34 11.47 -8.40
CA VAL A 181 -5.63 10.05 -8.58
C VAL A 181 -7.13 9.91 -8.76
N GLU A 182 -7.56 9.49 -9.94
CA GLU A 182 -8.97 9.28 -10.23
C GLU A 182 -9.22 7.93 -10.87
N GLY A 183 -10.45 7.44 -10.78
CA GLY A 183 -10.76 6.16 -11.40
C GLY A 183 -12.18 5.68 -11.18
N LEU A 184 -12.40 4.47 -11.66
CA LEU A 184 -13.64 3.74 -11.51
C LEU A 184 -13.37 2.40 -10.82
N GLU A 185 -14.20 2.08 -9.85
CA GLU A 185 -14.24 0.78 -9.20
C GLU A 185 -15.55 0.07 -9.54
N PHE A 186 -15.42 -1.20 -9.85
CA PHE A 186 -16.54 -2.11 -10.04
C PHE A 186 -16.33 -3.34 -9.15
N ASN A 187 -17.29 -3.63 -8.29
CA ASN A 187 -17.33 -4.85 -7.51
C ASN A 187 -18.66 -5.57 -7.79
N GLY A 188 -18.58 -6.87 -7.97
CA GLY A 188 -19.78 -7.68 -8.15
C GLY A 188 -19.60 -9.08 -7.57
N SER A 189 -20.68 -9.62 -7.00
CA SER A 189 -20.72 -10.98 -6.51
C SER A 189 -22.09 -11.60 -6.78
N TRP A 190 -22.10 -12.87 -7.19
CA TRP A 190 -23.30 -13.65 -7.46
C TRP A 190 -23.12 -15.08 -7.01
N VAL A 191 -24.23 -15.71 -6.64
CA VAL A 191 -24.30 -17.14 -6.46
C VAL A 191 -25.38 -17.70 -7.37
N PHE A 192 -25.00 -18.59 -8.27
CA PHE A 192 -25.92 -19.28 -9.15
C PHE A 192 -26.16 -20.69 -8.61
N ASP A 193 -27.39 -21.01 -8.26
CA ASP A 193 -27.74 -22.33 -7.73
C ASP A 193 -28.14 -23.29 -8.85
N GLY A 194 -27.56 -24.49 -8.79
CA GLY A 194 -27.92 -25.64 -9.62
C GLY A 194 -28.38 -26.82 -8.79
N ASP A 195 -28.69 -27.94 -9.40
CA ASP A 195 -29.11 -29.17 -8.71
C ASP A 195 -27.91 -29.81 -7.98
N GLY A 196 -27.84 -29.59 -6.66
CA GLY A 196 -26.79 -30.09 -5.78
C GLY A 196 -25.41 -29.42 -5.96
N VAL A 197 -25.35 -28.27 -6.65
CA VAL A 197 -24.12 -27.48 -6.84
C VAL A 197 -24.46 -26.01 -6.91
N SER A 198 -23.74 -25.18 -6.16
CA SER A 198 -23.76 -23.72 -6.29
C SER A 198 -22.48 -23.20 -6.95
N TYR A 199 -22.60 -22.11 -7.69
CA TYR A 199 -21.52 -21.49 -8.46
C TYR A 199 -21.33 -20.06 -8.01
N PRO A 200 -20.51 -19.80 -6.99
CA PRO A 200 -20.14 -18.44 -6.58
C PRO A 200 -19.19 -17.82 -7.62
N VAL A 201 -19.49 -16.59 -8.00
CA VAL A 201 -18.66 -15.76 -8.89
C VAL A 201 -18.49 -14.40 -8.24
N SER A 202 -17.25 -13.90 -8.21
CA SER A 202 -16.98 -12.52 -7.78
C SER A 202 -15.97 -11.87 -8.71
N ILE A 203 -16.16 -10.59 -8.96
CA ILE A 203 -15.27 -9.75 -9.75
C ILE A 203 -15.03 -8.44 -9.01
N ALA A 204 -13.77 -8.01 -8.97
CA ALA A 204 -13.36 -6.68 -8.59
C ALA A 204 -12.50 -6.11 -9.71
N TYR A 205 -12.79 -4.91 -10.13
CA TYR A 205 -12.07 -4.21 -11.18
C TYR A 205 -11.89 -2.75 -10.77
N THR A 206 -10.65 -2.23 -10.91
CA THR A 206 -10.34 -0.83 -10.72
C THR A 206 -9.60 -0.32 -11.95
N SER A 207 -10.02 0.80 -12.49
CA SER A 207 -9.29 1.60 -13.46
C SER A 207 -8.78 2.84 -12.75
N THR A 208 -7.49 3.15 -12.89
CA THR A 208 -6.84 4.26 -12.18
C THR A 208 -6.05 5.11 -13.15
N ASP A 209 -6.25 6.42 -13.09
CA ASP A 209 -5.38 7.45 -13.64
C ASP A 209 -4.74 8.19 -12.47
N ALA A 210 -3.42 8.25 -12.43
CA ALA A 210 -2.69 8.81 -11.31
C ALA A 210 -1.48 9.59 -11.83
N THR A 211 -1.53 10.92 -11.74
CA THR A 211 -0.54 11.81 -12.37
C THR A 211 -0.08 12.90 -11.42
N PHE A 212 1.17 13.31 -11.60
CA PHE A 212 1.71 14.49 -10.90
C PHE A 212 1.20 15.78 -11.52
N ASN A 213 0.82 16.75 -10.68
CA ASN A 213 0.33 18.05 -11.11
C ASN A 213 1.43 19.08 -11.30
N ASN A 214 2.58 18.89 -10.67
CA ASN A 214 3.71 19.83 -10.74
C ASN A 214 5.01 19.11 -11.06
N SER A 215 5.94 19.86 -11.65
CA SER A 215 7.29 19.37 -11.87
C SER A 215 8.12 19.54 -10.60
N SER A 216 8.83 18.49 -10.22
CA SER A 216 9.70 18.48 -9.06
C SER A 216 10.88 17.54 -9.28
N GLU A 217 11.91 17.66 -8.47
CA GLU A 217 12.99 16.68 -8.41
C GLU A 217 12.94 16.01 -7.03
N SER A 218 12.78 14.72 -7.02
CA SER A 218 12.65 13.91 -5.80
C SER A 218 13.61 12.75 -5.86
N ASP A 219 14.34 12.55 -4.80
CA ASP A 219 15.21 11.37 -4.67
C ASP A 219 14.45 10.05 -4.68
N TYR A 220 13.17 10.10 -4.37
CA TYR A 220 12.30 8.93 -4.36
C TYR A 220 11.64 8.66 -5.71
N PHE A 221 11.08 9.70 -6.33
CA PHE A 221 10.37 9.57 -7.61
C PHE A 221 11.25 9.84 -8.82
N GLY A 222 12.44 10.38 -8.64
CA GLY A 222 13.33 10.86 -9.69
C GLY A 222 12.96 12.27 -10.18
N VAL A 223 13.30 12.58 -11.40
CA VAL A 223 12.87 13.82 -12.05
C VAL A 223 11.42 13.65 -12.46
N VAL A 224 10.55 14.47 -11.91
CA VAL A 224 9.10 14.48 -12.12
C VAL A 224 8.74 15.66 -13.00
N ALA A 225 7.98 15.43 -14.05
CA ALA A 225 7.31 16.48 -14.82
C ALA A 225 5.80 16.45 -14.54
N ALA A 226 5.15 17.60 -14.63
CA ALA A 226 3.70 17.65 -14.57
C ALA A 226 3.10 16.74 -15.68
N GLY A 227 2.18 15.87 -15.32
CA GLY A 227 1.57 14.88 -16.21
C GLY A 227 2.31 13.54 -16.27
N ASP A 228 3.42 13.35 -15.55
CA ASP A 228 4.03 12.03 -15.39
C ASP A 228 3.17 11.15 -14.49
N ASP A 229 3.13 9.85 -14.79
CA ASP A 229 2.41 8.86 -13.98
C ASP A 229 3.05 8.69 -12.58
N LEU A 230 2.22 8.49 -11.57
CA LEU A 230 2.70 8.08 -10.25
C LEU A 230 3.31 6.67 -10.34
N PRO A 231 4.54 6.48 -9.80
CA PRO A 231 5.19 5.18 -9.81
C PRO A 231 4.40 4.10 -9.06
N TYR A 232 4.46 2.88 -9.58
CA TYR A 232 3.85 1.67 -9.01
C TYR A 232 2.32 1.67 -8.93
N ILE A 233 1.66 2.62 -9.56
CA ILE A 233 0.20 2.60 -9.69
C ILE A 233 -0.14 2.01 -11.07
N PRO A 234 -0.73 0.81 -11.14
CA PRO A 234 -1.14 0.23 -12.41
C PRO A 234 -2.39 0.94 -12.95
N SER A 235 -2.47 1.09 -14.27
CA SER A 235 -3.62 1.70 -14.94
C SER A 235 -4.93 0.93 -14.73
N SER A 236 -4.84 -0.35 -14.37
CA SER A 236 -6.01 -1.17 -14.01
C SER A 236 -5.59 -2.36 -13.17
N THR A 237 -6.52 -2.83 -12.34
CA THR A 237 -6.42 -4.13 -11.67
C THR A 237 -7.74 -4.86 -11.78
N MET A 238 -7.70 -6.18 -11.99
CA MET A 238 -8.88 -7.03 -11.99
C MET A 238 -8.62 -8.29 -11.18
N SER A 239 -9.61 -8.71 -10.39
CA SER A 239 -9.63 -10.01 -9.74
C SER A 239 -10.97 -10.68 -10.06
N LEU A 240 -10.93 -11.82 -10.72
CA LEU A 240 -12.10 -12.66 -10.99
C LEU A 240 -11.93 -13.98 -10.26
N VAL A 241 -12.93 -14.33 -9.45
CA VAL A 241 -13.00 -15.66 -8.82
C VAL A 241 -14.29 -16.32 -9.31
N ALA A 242 -14.16 -17.50 -9.90
CA ALA A 242 -15.29 -18.35 -10.25
C ALA A 242 -15.11 -19.72 -9.61
N GLY A 243 -16.14 -20.21 -8.94
CA GLY A 243 -16.06 -21.43 -8.17
C GLY A 243 -17.28 -22.32 -8.30
N PHE A 244 -17.21 -23.47 -7.66
CA PHE A 244 -18.34 -24.36 -7.42
C PHE A 244 -18.25 -24.98 -6.03
N VAL A 245 -19.40 -25.24 -5.45
CA VAL A 245 -19.56 -25.95 -4.19
C VAL A 245 -20.67 -26.99 -4.38
N SER A 246 -20.30 -28.28 -4.26
CA SER A 246 -21.24 -29.39 -4.45
C SER A 246 -21.63 -30.00 -3.11
N ASP A 247 -22.89 -30.45 -3.01
CA ASP A 247 -23.42 -31.21 -1.87
C ASP A 247 -22.61 -32.49 -1.60
N SER A 248 -21.91 -33.00 -2.61
CA SER A 248 -20.99 -34.11 -2.43
C SER A 248 -19.75 -33.81 -1.60
N GLY A 249 -19.56 -32.55 -1.17
CA GLY A 249 -18.39 -32.07 -0.45
C GLY A 249 -17.18 -31.81 -1.36
N LEU A 250 -17.37 -31.75 -2.68
CA LEU A 250 -16.35 -31.29 -3.62
C LEU A 250 -16.55 -29.80 -3.88
N SER A 251 -15.50 -29.01 -3.73
CA SER A 251 -15.51 -27.58 -4.06
C SER A 251 -14.22 -27.19 -4.77
N GLY A 252 -14.29 -26.13 -5.53
CA GLY A 252 -13.10 -25.58 -6.20
C GLY A 252 -13.34 -24.19 -6.70
N ASN A 253 -12.26 -23.47 -6.99
CA ASN A 253 -12.31 -22.18 -7.65
C ASN A 253 -11.11 -21.96 -8.55
N MET A 254 -11.31 -21.10 -9.52
CA MET A 254 -10.30 -20.45 -10.32
C MET A 254 -10.25 -18.99 -9.91
N ARG A 255 -9.07 -18.47 -9.70
CA ARG A 255 -8.81 -17.05 -9.49
C ARG A 255 -7.95 -16.55 -10.64
N LEU A 256 -8.39 -15.48 -11.28
CA LEU A 256 -7.64 -14.74 -12.27
C LEU A 256 -7.35 -13.34 -11.68
N ILE A 257 -6.10 -12.93 -11.70
CA ILE A 257 -5.66 -11.58 -11.35
C ILE A 257 -5.01 -11.01 -12.60
N ASP A 258 -5.48 -9.86 -13.05
CA ASP A 258 -4.89 -9.10 -14.13
C ASP A 258 -4.45 -7.74 -13.60
N VAL A 259 -3.22 -7.36 -13.89
CA VAL A 259 -2.62 -6.10 -13.44
C VAL A 259 -2.12 -5.35 -14.66
N GLY A 260 -2.62 -4.15 -14.88
CA GLY A 260 -2.21 -3.25 -15.94
C GLY A 260 -0.74 -2.83 -15.81
N SER A 261 -0.22 -2.19 -16.83
CA SER A 261 1.16 -1.70 -16.78
C SER A 261 1.30 -0.53 -15.81
N SER A 262 2.49 -0.40 -15.24
CA SER A 262 2.91 0.73 -14.41
C SER A 262 4.38 1.08 -14.67
N CYS A 263 4.87 2.12 -13.99
CA CYS A 263 6.26 2.53 -14.05
C CYS A 263 6.89 2.49 -12.66
N SER A 264 8.17 2.21 -12.58
CA SER A 264 8.89 2.19 -11.29
C SER A 264 9.43 3.55 -10.86
N ILE A 265 9.42 4.54 -11.76
CA ILE A 265 9.77 5.95 -11.54
C ILE A 265 8.86 6.83 -12.39
N ALA A 266 8.76 8.12 -12.08
CA ALA A 266 7.91 9.08 -12.78
C ALA A 266 8.30 9.23 -14.27
N ALA A 267 9.56 9.47 -14.59
CA ALA A 267 10.06 9.53 -15.98
C ALA A 267 10.18 8.11 -16.56
N CYS A 268 9.07 7.55 -16.99
CA CYS A 268 8.95 6.17 -17.42
C CYS A 268 9.68 5.87 -18.73
N GLY A 269 10.87 5.31 -18.67
CA GLY A 269 11.58 4.75 -19.81
C GLY A 269 11.31 3.24 -19.98
N THR A 270 11.77 2.68 -21.10
CA THR A 270 11.60 1.25 -21.41
C THR A 270 12.07 0.33 -20.29
N TYR A 271 13.17 0.67 -19.63
CA TYR A 271 13.73 -0.12 -18.52
C TYR A 271 12.86 -0.05 -17.27
N ASN A 272 12.23 1.09 -17.02
CA ASN A 272 11.44 1.33 -15.79
C ASN A 272 9.99 0.88 -15.92
N LYS A 273 9.57 0.48 -17.12
CA LYS A 273 8.21 -0.01 -17.36
C LYS A 273 8.04 -1.41 -16.76
N ILE A 274 6.98 -1.57 -15.99
CA ILE A 274 6.45 -2.84 -15.51
C ILE A 274 5.29 -3.17 -16.44
N HIS A 275 5.43 -4.25 -17.22
CA HIS A 275 4.40 -4.64 -18.19
C HIS A 275 3.17 -5.21 -17.48
N ALA A 276 2.02 -5.11 -18.16
CA ALA A 276 0.81 -5.78 -17.71
C ALA A 276 1.07 -7.30 -17.61
N HIS A 277 0.48 -7.92 -16.61
CA HIS A 277 0.65 -9.34 -16.36
C HIS A 277 -0.60 -9.97 -15.75
N THR A 278 -0.75 -11.27 -15.96
CA THR A 278 -1.90 -12.04 -15.49
C THR A 278 -1.43 -13.24 -14.68
N ILE A 279 -2.12 -13.52 -13.57
CA ILE A 279 -1.88 -14.68 -12.72
C ILE A 279 -3.15 -15.50 -12.68
N VAL A 280 -3.04 -16.82 -12.87
CA VAL A 280 -4.16 -17.76 -12.76
C VAL A 280 -3.83 -18.79 -11.68
N ASP A 281 -4.71 -18.92 -10.71
CA ASP A 281 -4.62 -19.90 -9.63
C ASP A 281 -5.83 -20.83 -9.67
N LEU A 282 -5.62 -22.11 -9.33
CA LEU A 282 -6.68 -23.10 -9.19
C LEU A 282 -6.64 -23.71 -7.80
N ASN A 283 -7.80 -23.90 -7.21
CA ASN A 283 -7.97 -24.55 -5.92
C ASN A 283 -9.07 -25.62 -6.00
N LEU A 284 -8.79 -26.80 -5.51
CA LEU A 284 -9.74 -27.90 -5.42
C LEU A 284 -9.68 -28.49 -4.01
N ARG A 285 -10.85 -28.71 -3.41
CA ARG A 285 -11.00 -29.29 -2.08
C ARG A 285 -12.06 -30.37 -2.08
N LYS A 286 -11.81 -31.46 -1.40
CA LYS A 286 -12.77 -32.52 -1.17
C LYS A 286 -12.90 -32.84 0.32
N ALA A 287 -14.09 -32.70 0.87
CA ALA A 287 -14.44 -33.22 2.17
C ALA A 287 -14.53 -34.75 2.05
N LEU A 288 -13.73 -35.49 2.82
CA LEU A 288 -13.74 -36.94 2.88
C LEU A 288 -14.65 -37.44 4.02
N THR A 289 -14.66 -36.67 5.11
CA THR A 289 -15.54 -36.87 6.27
C THR A 289 -15.86 -35.47 6.85
N ASP A 290 -16.74 -35.42 7.85
CA ASP A 290 -17.05 -34.18 8.58
C ASP A 290 -15.82 -33.58 9.27
N ALA A 291 -14.81 -34.42 9.55
CA ALA A 291 -13.58 -33.99 10.22
C ALA A 291 -12.36 -33.87 9.29
N MET A 292 -12.39 -34.38 8.06
CA MET A 292 -11.22 -34.48 7.22
C MET A 292 -11.47 -34.00 5.81
N ASP A 293 -10.59 -33.08 5.33
CA ASP A 293 -10.55 -32.58 3.97
C ASP A 293 -9.18 -32.85 3.33
N VAL A 294 -9.17 -33.03 2.04
CA VAL A 294 -7.96 -32.97 1.20
C VAL A 294 -8.09 -31.81 0.23
N TYR A 295 -6.96 -31.16 -0.10
CA TYR A 295 -6.94 -30.05 -1.04
C TYR A 295 -5.72 -30.07 -1.95
N VAL A 296 -5.90 -29.48 -3.12
CA VAL A 296 -4.86 -29.23 -4.11
C VAL A 296 -4.96 -27.77 -4.52
N ILE A 297 -3.82 -27.06 -4.48
CA ILE A 297 -3.70 -25.67 -4.93
C ILE A 297 -2.62 -25.64 -6.00
N LEU A 298 -2.92 -25.09 -7.15
CA LEU A 298 -2.00 -24.84 -8.24
C LEU A 298 -1.92 -23.33 -8.44
N GLU A 299 -0.83 -22.71 -8.00
CA GLU A 299 -0.55 -21.29 -8.14
C GLU A 299 0.22 -21.03 -9.43
N ASN A 300 -0.07 -19.92 -10.10
CA ASN A 300 0.51 -19.53 -11.39
C ASN A 300 0.45 -20.68 -12.40
N VAL A 301 -0.75 -21.06 -12.80
CA VAL A 301 -1.02 -22.20 -13.72
C VAL A 301 -0.32 -22.03 -15.05
N THR A 302 -0.24 -20.80 -15.54
CA THR A 302 0.38 -20.43 -16.82
C THR A 302 1.90 -20.54 -16.79
N ASP A 303 2.51 -20.49 -15.60
CA ASP A 303 3.96 -20.49 -15.39
C ASP A 303 4.65 -19.27 -16.02
N ASP A 304 3.97 -18.13 -16.01
CA ASP A 304 4.51 -16.88 -16.51
C ASP A 304 5.51 -16.30 -15.50
N GLU A 305 6.62 -15.77 -16.01
CA GLU A 305 7.71 -15.20 -15.22
C GLU A 305 7.85 -13.69 -15.45
N ASP A 306 6.73 -12.98 -15.52
CA ASP A 306 6.72 -11.54 -15.72
C ASP A 306 7.38 -10.79 -14.58
N ILE A 307 8.00 -9.66 -14.90
CA ILE A 307 8.52 -8.72 -13.90
C ILE A 307 7.35 -7.96 -13.30
N ILE A 308 7.10 -8.17 -12.02
CA ILE A 308 6.00 -7.55 -11.27
C ILE A 308 6.43 -6.36 -10.42
N SER A 309 7.72 -6.17 -10.23
CA SER A 309 8.28 -5.06 -9.47
C SER A 309 9.72 -4.83 -9.86
N ARG A 310 10.14 -3.57 -9.82
CA ARG A 310 11.55 -3.18 -9.87
C ARG A 310 11.88 -2.56 -8.52
N ALA A 311 12.82 -3.18 -7.81
CA ALA A 311 13.22 -2.67 -6.51
C ALA A 311 13.91 -1.30 -6.67
N PRO A 312 13.92 -0.43 -5.64
CA PRO A 312 14.43 0.92 -5.74
C PRO A 312 15.90 1.01 -6.19
N SER A 313 16.66 -0.05 -6.13
CA SER A 313 18.04 -0.14 -6.62
C SER A 313 18.15 -1.19 -7.72
N GLU A 314 17.76 -0.85 -8.94
CA GLU A 314 18.04 -1.61 -10.18
C GLU A 314 17.66 -3.12 -10.20
N GLY A 315 17.09 -3.65 -9.12
CA GLY A 315 16.63 -5.03 -9.04
C GLY A 315 15.29 -5.24 -9.74
N ALA A 316 15.08 -6.42 -10.31
CA ALA A 316 13.77 -6.85 -10.79
C ALA A 316 13.30 -8.04 -9.96
N ARG A 317 11.98 -8.09 -9.70
CA ARG A 317 11.33 -9.24 -9.06
C ARG A 317 10.32 -9.81 -10.03
N SER A 318 10.41 -11.10 -10.27
CA SER A 318 9.46 -11.83 -11.10
C SER A 318 8.28 -12.35 -10.29
N GLN A 319 7.25 -12.74 -10.98
CA GLN A 319 6.18 -13.56 -10.44
C GLN A 319 6.76 -14.82 -9.78
N LYS A 320 6.01 -15.36 -8.82
CA LYS A 320 6.29 -16.67 -8.25
C LYS A 320 6.11 -17.74 -9.34
N PRO A 321 7.04 -18.69 -9.51
CA PRO A 321 6.89 -19.78 -10.47
C PRO A 321 5.69 -20.67 -10.11
N ARG A 322 5.20 -21.42 -11.08
CA ARG A 322 4.11 -22.38 -10.85
C ARG A 322 4.41 -23.28 -9.66
N THR A 323 3.49 -23.32 -8.74
CA THR A 323 3.66 -24.06 -7.47
C THR A 323 2.47 -24.95 -7.22
N LEU A 324 2.71 -26.27 -7.06
CA LEU A 324 1.71 -27.23 -6.65
C LEU A 324 1.81 -27.45 -5.14
N LYS A 325 0.69 -27.31 -4.45
CA LYS A 325 0.54 -27.66 -3.02
C LYS A 325 -0.54 -28.71 -2.86
N VAL A 326 -0.26 -29.74 -2.10
CA VAL A 326 -1.22 -30.78 -1.72
C VAL A 326 -1.21 -30.92 -0.21
N GLY A 327 -2.37 -30.98 0.38
CA GLY A 327 -2.47 -31.09 1.83
C GLY A 327 -3.78 -31.70 2.29
N PHE A 328 -3.85 -31.89 3.59
CA PHE A 328 -5.07 -32.30 4.27
C PHE A 328 -5.28 -31.47 5.53
N SER A 329 -6.52 -31.33 5.93
CA SER A 329 -6.95 -30.69 7.18
C SER A 329 -7.74 -31.71 8.00
N TYR A 330 -7.50 -31.77 9.30
CA TYR A 330 -8.23 -32.63 10.22
C TYR A 330 -8.66 -31.80 11.45
N LYS A 331 -9.95 -31.92 11.80
CA LYS A 331 -10.51 -31.29 13.01
C LYS A 331 -10.57 -32.35 14.12
N PHE A 332 -9.98 -32.05 15.25
CA PHE A 332 -9.98 -32.89 16.46
C PHE A 332 -11.23 -32.64 17.29
#